data_223b6c401adb6431eb5964f7ba811940
#
_entry.id   223b6c401adb6431eb5964f7ba811940
#
_cell.length_a   1.000
_cell.length_b   1.000
_cell.length_c   1.000
_cell.angle_alpha   90.00
_cell.angle_beta   90.00
_cell.angle_gamma   90.00
#
_symmetry.space_group_name_H-M   'P 1'
#
loop_
_entity.id
_entity.type
_entity.pdbx_description
1 polymer ?
#
loop_
_entity_poly.entity_id
_entity_poly.type
_entity_poly.pdbx_seq_one_letter_code
_entity_poly.pdbx_strand_id
1 'polypeptide(L)'
;MDVDYQLAFDLAPVGLVLSRNRAIVGCNQHVCEMFGAARDQLVGQSCKVLYPGAAEYERIGARLIPILNANGVYADDRIMKRVDGRFKSETFWCHVTGRTLNRDAPHEAGIWAFE
;
A
#
# COMPACT_ATOMS: atom_id res chain seq x y z
N MET A 1 14.55 19.60 8.47
CA MET A 1 13.41 19.40 7.57
C MET A 1 13.14 17.93 7.32
N ASP A 2 14.16 17.18 6.88
CA ASP A 2 13.97 15.75 6.57
C ASP A 2 13.55 14.94 7.78
N VAL A 3 14.06 15.29 8.97
CA VAL A 3 13.71 14.61 10.23
C VAL A 3 12.21 14.76 10.53
N ASP A 4 11.65 15.95 10.30
CA ASP A 4 10.23 16.21 10.56
C ASP A 4 9.32 15.44 9.61
N TYR A 5 9.70 15.35 8.34
CA TYR A 5 8.94 14.57 7.36
C TYR A 5 9.02 13.08 7.67
N GLN A 6 10.19 12.60 8.07
CA GLN A 6 10.38 11.21 8.46
C GLN A 6 9.52 10.86 9.68
N LEU A 7 9.50 11.72 10.68
CA LEU A 7 8.67 11.54 11.87
C LEU A 7 7.19 11.54 11.51
N ALA A 8 6.76 12.51 10.69
CA ALA A 8 5.36 12.60 10.26
C ALA A 8 4.93 11.33 9.53
N PHE A 9 5.77 10.81 8.65
CA PHE A 9 5.50 9.57 7.93
C PHE A 9 5.40 8.39 8.89
N ASP A 10 6.38 8.24 9.79
CA ASP A 10 6.44 7.10 10.71
C ASP A 10 5.34 7.11 11.76
N LEU A 11 4.92 8.30 12.20
CA LEU A 11 3.93 8.45 13.27
C LEU A 11 2.52 8.74 12.77
N ALA A 12 2.31 8.75 11.47
CA ALA A 12 0.98 8.99 10.91
C ALA A 12 -0.04 7.98 11.47
N PRO A 13 -1.27 8.43 11.79
CA PRO A 13 -2.30 7.55 12.38
C PRO A 13 -2.97 6.62 11.37
N VAL A 14 -2.45 6.56 10.17
CA VAL A 14 -2.88 5.64 9.11
C VAL A 14 -1.65 4.91 8.59
N GLY A 15 -1.86 3.75 7.98
CA GLY A 15 -0.77 3.02 7.33
C GLY A 15 -0.39 3.71 6.04
N LEU A 16 0.91 3.97 5.82
CA LEU A 16 1.42 4.59 4.60
C LEU A 16 2.43 3.68 3.92
N VAL A 17 2.25 3.50 2.62
CA VAL A 17 3.17 2.75 1.76
C VAL A 17 3.58 3.63 0.60
N LEU A 18 4.87 3.71 0.35
CA LEU A 18 5.42 4.29 -0.88
C LEU A 18 5.76 3.15 -1.81
N SER A 19 5.31 3.24 -3.06
CA SER A 19 5.54 2.18 -4.04
C SER A 19 6.25 2.72 -5.29
N ARG A 20 7.04 1.84 -5.91
CA ARG A 20 7.61 2.06 -7.24
C ARG A 20 7.42 0.79 -8.04
N ASN A 21 6.80 0.92 -9.20
CA ASN A 21 6.52 -0.21 -10.08
C ASN A 21 5.85 -1.37 -9.32
N ARG A 22 4.91 -1.00 -8.44
CA ARG A 22 4.14 -1.92 -7.60
C ARG A 22 4.98 -2.71 -6.59
N ALA A 23 6.16 -2.21 -6.24
CA ALA A 23 6.97 -2.76 -5.15
C ALA A 23 6.98 -1.78 -3.99
N ILE A 24 7.03 -2.30 -2.78
CA ILE A 24 7.07 -1.49 -1.56
C ILE A 24 8.50 -0.95 -1.41
N VAL A 25 8.65 0.37 -1.47
CA VAL A 25 9.96 1.00 -1.26
C VAL A 25 10.05 1.72 0.09
N GLY A 26 8.91 1.92 0.73
CA GLY A 26 8.87 2.47 2.09
C GLY A 26 7.52 2.20 2.71
N CYS A 27 7.50 2.05 4.02
CA CYS A 27 6.26 1.90 4.79
C CYS A 27 6.48 2.41 6.20
N ASN A 28 5.40 2.90 6.84
CA ASN A 28 5.50 3.42 8.19
C ASN A 28 5.18 2.35 9.23
N GLN A 29 5.33 2.69 10.50
CA GLN A 29 5.11 1.77 11.61
C GLN A 29 3.67 1.25 11.64
N HIS A 30 2.69 2.09 11.31
CA HIS A 30 1.28 1.70 11.32
C HIS A 30 0.99 0.57 10.34
N VAL A 31 1.61 0.59 9.15
CA VAL A 31 1.51 -0.52 8.18
C VAL A 31 2.06 -1.81 8.77
N CYS A 32 3.19 -1.73 9.44
CA CYS A 32 3.80 -2.90 10.07
C CYS A 32 2.85 -3.54 11.10
N GLU A 33 2.18 -2.72 11.88
CA GLU A 33 1.21 -3.18 12.87
C GLU A 33 -0.03 -3.76 12.22
N MET A 34 -0.58 -3.10 11.21
CA MET A 34 -1.78 -3.56 10.51
C MET A 34 -1.58 -4.91 9.83
N PHE A 35 -0.44 -5.09 9.18
CA PHE A 35 -0.18 -6.29 8.38
C PHE A 35 0.64 -7.36 9.11
N GLY A 36 1.11 -7.05 10.31
CA GLY A 36 1.81 -8.02 11.13
C GLY A 36 3.19 -8.40 10.61
N ALA A 37 3.95 -7.42 10.12
CA ALA A 37 5.28 -7.67 9.57
C ALA A 37 6.22 -6.54 9.94
N ALA A 38 7.50 -6.83 10.05
CA ALA A 38 8.52 -5.82 10.26
C ALA A 38 8.79 -5.08 8.96
N ARG A 39 9.30 -3.86 9.06
CA ARG A 39 9.60 -3.02 7.89
C ARG A 39 10.54 -3.73 6.91
N ASP A 40 11.58 -4.39 7.40
CA ASP A 40 12.54 -5.10 6.56
C ASP A 40 11.94 -6.33 5.88
N GLN A 41 10.83 -6.84 6.36
CA GLN A 41 10.09 -7.93 5.72
C GLN A 41 9.19 -7.42 4.59
N LEU A 42 8.83 -6.15 4.61
CA LEU A 42 7.92 -5.55 3.62
C LEU A 42 8.67 -4.81 2.52
N VAL A 43 9.65 -3.99 2.90
CA VAL A 43 10.40 -3.19 1.92
C VAL A 43 11.15 -4.11 0.94
N GLY A 44 10.99 -3.84 -0.33
CA GLY A 44 11.54 -4.66 -1.42
C GLY A 44 10.58 -5.71 -1.94
N GLN A 45 9.48 -5.98 -1.24
CA GLN A 45 8.47 -6.94 -1.69
C GLN A 45 7.49 -6.30 -2.68
N SER A 46 6.91 -7.12 -3.53
CA SER A 46 5.76 -6.70 -4.33
C SER A 46 4.60 -6.34 -3.41
N CYS A 47 3.83 -5.32 -3.75
CA CYS A 47 2.61 -4.97 -3.02
C CYS A 47 1.62 -6.14 -2.97
N LYS A 48 1.77 -7.13 -3.83
CA LYS A 48 0.95 -8.35 -3.88
C LYS A 48 0.89 -9.07 -2.53
N VAL A 49 1.94 -8.97 -1.71
CA VAL A 49 1.97 -9.65 -0.40
C VAL A 49 0.89 -9.16 0.56
N LEU A 50 0.32 -7.98 0.30
CA LEU A 50 -0.72 -7.38 1.15
C LEU A 50 -2.13 -7.80 0.71
N TYR A 51 -2.28 -8.52 -0.38
CA TYR A 51 -3.57 -8.89 -0.97
C TYR A 51 -3.92 -10.34 -0.64
N PRO A 52 -5.23 -10.69 -0.61
CA PRO A 52 -5.66 -12.06 -0.33
C PRO A 52 -5.15 -13.09 -1.33
N GLY A 53 -4.89 -12.66 -2.58
CA GLY A 53 -4.39 -13.56 -3.61
C GLY A 53 -4.02 -12.84 -4.88
N ALA A 54 -3.41 -13.57 -5.81
CA ALA A 54 -2.95 -13.02 -7.08
C ALA A 54 -4.10 -12.46 -7.93
N ALA A 55 -5.25 -13.13 -7.94
CA ALA A 55 -6.41 -12.69 -8.71
C ALA A 55 -6.93 -11.34 -8.25
N GLU A 56 -7.02 -11.12 -6.94
CA GLU A 56 -7.44 -9.82 -6.37
C GLU A 56 -6.44 -8.73 -6.71
N TYR A 57 -5.15 -9.04 -6.60
CA TYR A 57 -4.09 -8.11 -6.92
C TYR A 57 -4.18 -7.63 -8.37
N GLU A 58 -4.36 -8.56 -9.30
CA GLU A 58 -4.47 -8.22 -10.73
C GLU A 58 -5.77 -7.46 -11.03
N ARG A 59 -6.88 -7.89 -10.45
CA ARG A 59 -8.18 -7.25 -10.65
C ARG A 59 -8.18 -5.80 -10.19
N ILE A 60 -7.68 -5.56 -8.98
CA ILE A 60 -7.63 -4.20 -8.42
C ILE A 60 -6.63 -3.35 -9.19
N GLY A 61 -5.47 -3.92 -9.56
CA GLY A 61 -4.47 -3.22 -10.34
C GLY A 61 -5.00 -2.73 -11.69
N ALA A 62 -5.76 -3.57 -12.39
CA ALA A 62 -6.39 -3.19 -13.65
C ALA A 62 -7.46 -2.12 -13.47
N ARG A 63 -8.25 -2.22 -12.41
CA ARG A 63 -9.34 -1.29 -12.12
C ARG A 63 -8.85 0.12 -11.80
N LEU A 64 -7.75 0.24 -11.09
CA LEU A 64 -7.28 1.55 -10.64
C LEU A 64 -6.53 2.35 -11.72
N ILE A 65 -6.00 1.69 -12.74
CA ILE A 65 -5.23 2.37 -13.80
C ILE A 65 -6.02 3.49 -14.48
N PRO A 66 -7.21 3.24 -15.05
CA PRO A 66 -7.94 4.32 -15.74
C PRO A 66 -8.36 5.46 -14.80
N ILE A 67 -8.62 5.14 -13.55
CA ILE A 67 -9.02 6.14 -12.56
C ILE A 67 -7.84 7.00 -12.17
N LEU A 68 -6.67 6.40 -11.95
CA LEU A 68 -5.45 7.15 -11.67
C LEU A 68 -5.00 7.97 -12.86
N ASN A 69 -5.15 7.45 -14.08
CA ASN A 69 -4.85 8.21 -15.30
C ASN A 69 -5.72 9.47 -15.41
N ALA A 70 -6.99 9.35 -15.09
CA ALA A 70 -7.93 10.46 -15.20
C ALA A 70 -7.80 11.47 -14.05
N ASN A 71 -7.67 10.98 -12.83
CA ASN A 71 -7.81 11.80 -11.62
C ASN A 71 -6.54 11.94 -10.79
N GLY A 72 -5.59 11.01 -10.93
CA GLY A 72 -4.37 10.98 -10.11
C GLY A 72 -4.59 10.44 -8.71
N VAL A 73 -5.84 10.17 -8.33
CA VAL A 73 -6.25 9.70 -6.99
C VAL A 73 -7.27 8.57 -7.15
N TYR A 74 -7.21 7.59 -6.24
CA TYR A 74 -8.13 6.46 -6.22
C TYR A 74 -8.43 6.08 -4.77
N ALA A 75 -9.65 5.64 -4.51
CA ALA A 75 -10.02 5.15 -3.19
C ALA A 75 -11.02 4.01 -3.31
N ASP A 76 -10.91 3.03 -2.44
CA ASP A 76 -11.91 1.97 -2.29
C ASP A 76 -11.83 1.32 -0.91
N ASP A 77 -12.83 0.50 -0.62
CA ASP A 77 -12.81 -0.41 0.52
C ASP A 77 -12.51 -1.81 -0.02
N ARG A 78 -11.54 -2.48 0.56
CA ARG A 78 -11.11 -3.78 0.08
C ARG A 78 -10.69 -4.70 1.21
N ILE A 79 -10.61 -5.98 0.90
CA ILE A 79 -10.09 -6.97 1.83
C ILE A 79 -8.59 -7.10 1.58
N MET A 80 -7.81 -6.96 2.64
CA MET A 80 -6.37 -7.15 2.63
C MET A 80 -6.01 -8.35 3.50
N LYS A 81 -4.77 -8.82 3.39
CA LYS A 81 -4.31 -10.02 4.09
C LYS A 81 -3.12 -9.69 4.99
N ARG A 82 -3.13 -10.21 6.22
CA ARG A 82 -1.97 -10.12 7.11
C ARG A 82 -0.81 -10.94 6.54
N VAL A 83 0.39 -10.40 6.71
CA VAL A 83 1.62 -11.04 6.21
C VAL A 83 2.22 -11.98 7.24
N ASP A 84 1.86 -11.77 8.52
CA ASP A 84 2.46 -12.49 9.62
C ASP A 84 2.20 -14.01 9.48
N GLY A 85 3.25 -14.80 9.70
CA GLY A 85 3.19 -16.25 9.52
C GLY A 85 2.27 -16.96 10.49
N ARG A 86 1.92 -16.31 11.60
CA ARG A 86 1.03 -16.85 12.62
C ARG A 86 -0.43 -16.80 12.16
N PHE A 87 -0.79 -15.75 11.43
CA PHE A 87 -2.15 -15.51 10.93
C PHE A 87 -2.16 -15.28 9.43
N LYS A 88 -1.36 -16.02 8.71
CA LYS A 88 -1.17 -15.78 7.26
C LYS A 88 -2.42 -15.93 6.41
N SER A 89 -3.48 -16.52 6.96
CA SER A 89 -4.77 -16.61 6.29
C SER A 89 -5.75 -15.53 6.73
N GLU A 90 -5.36 -14.71 7.72
CA GLU A 90 -6.24 -13.69 8.26
C GLU A 90 -6.38 -12.53 7.30
N THR A 91 -7.63 -12.16 7.03
CA THR A 91 -7.97 -11.02 6.18
C THR A 91 -8.73 -9.98 7.00
N PHE A 92 -8.73 -8.75 6.52
CA PHE A 92 -9.44 -7.66 7.17
C PHE A 92 -9.89 -6.64 6.14
N TRP A 93 -10.98 -5.93 6.46
CA TRP A 93 -11.45 -4.82 5.64
C TRP A 93 -10.57 -3.60 5.87
N CYS A 94 -10.27 -2.90 4.79
CA CYS A 94 -9.39 -1.75 4.83
C CYS A 94 -9.86 -0.71 3.81
N HIS A 95 -9.94 0.54 4.23
CA HIS A 95 -10.14 1.66 3.31
C HIS A 95 -8.77 2.07 2.77
N VAL A 96 -8.64 2.07 1.45
CA VAL A 96 -7.36 2.37 0.80
C VAL A 96 -7.54 3.60 -0.09
N THR A 97 -6.67 4.58 0.09
CA THR A 97 -6.59 5.75 -0.77
C THR A 97 -5.21 5.79 -1.38
N GLY A 98 -5.15 5.99 -2.69
CA GLY A 98 -3.87 6.05 -3.41
C GLY A 98 -3.76 7.31 -4.23
N ARG A 99 -2.52 7.74 -4.43
CA ARG A 99 -2.19 8.87 -5.29
C ARG A 99 -0.96 8.50 -6.09
N THR A 100 -1.05 8.68 -7.41
CA THR A 100 0.11 8.48 -8.29
C THR A 100 0.90 9.78 -8.41
N LEU A 101 2.21 9.66 -8.56
CA LEU A 101 3.08 10.78 -8.82
C LEU A 101 3.14 11.12 -10.33
N ASN A 102 2.72 10.19 -11.18
CA ASN A 102 2.70 10.38 -12.62
C ASN A 102 1.44 9.73 -13.21
N ARG A 103 0.48 10.57 -13.61
CA ARG A 103 -0.81 10.08 -14.13
C ARG A 103 -0.66 9.31 -15.45
N ASP A 104 0.38 9.61 -16.24
CA ASP A 104 0.64 8.93 -17.50
C ASP A 104 1.26 7.55 -17.30
N ALA A 105 1.89 7.31 -16.13
CA ALA A 105 2.44 6.04 -15.75
C ALA A 105 2.07 5.74 -14.27
N PRO A 106 0.82 5.38 -14.00
CA PRO A 106 0.27 5.32 -12.63
C PRO A 106 1.04 4.41 -11.67
N HIS A 107 1.64 3.33 -12.18
CA HIS A 107 2.37 2.39 -11.34
C HIS A 107 3.83 2.76 -11.09
N GLU A 108 4.33 3.80 -11.77
CA GLU A 108 5.74 4.19 -11.64
C GLU A 108 6.10 4.56 -10.21
N ALA A 109 5.28 5.40 -9.59
CA ALA A 109 5.47 5.78 -8.19
C ALA A 109 4.15 6.22 -7.59
N GLY A 110 3.89 5.81 -6.37
CA GLY A 110 2.65 6.18 -5.70
C GLY A 110 2.79 6.16 -4.19
N ILE A 111 1.81 6.78 -3.54
CA ILE A 111 1.65 6.72 -2.10
C ILE A 111 0.26 6.17 -1.80
N TRP A 112 0.18 5.27 -0.83
CA TRP A 112 -1.05 4.57 -0.46
C TRP A 112 -1.29 4.69 1.03
N ALA A 113 -2.52 5.06 1.41
CA ALA A 113 -2.95 5.15 2.80
C ALA A 113 -3.94 4.01 3.09
N PHE A 114 -3.75 3.36 4.22
CA PHE A 114 -4.55 2.23 4.68
C PHE A 114 -5.17 2.57 6.04
N GLU A 115 -6.49 2.44 6.12
CA GLU A 115 -7.24 2.76 7.34
C GLU A 115 -8.18 1.65 7.77
#